data_1098a30d03a8d6ba65ca8e1cd45de718
#
_entry.id   1098a30d03a8d6ba65ca8e1cd45de718
#
_cell.length_a   1.000
_cell.length_b   1.000
_cell.length_c   1.000
_cell.angle_alpha   90.00
_cell.angle_beta   90.00
_cell.angle_gamma   90.00
#
_symmetry.space_group_name_H-M   'P 1'
#
loop_
_entity.id
_entity.type
_entity.pdbx_description
1 polymer ?
#
loop_
_entity_poly.entity_id
_entity_poly.type
_entity_poly.pdbx_seq_one_letter_code
_entity_poly.pdbx_strand_id
1 'polypeptide(L)'
;MDIVIKIIQFFMSLSLLVAIHEFGHFIMARVFKIRVEKFYIFFDPWFSILKWKRGDTEYGLGWLPLGGYVKIAGMIDESMDTEQMKAPVKPDEFRAKPAWQRFLVMIAGVVMNILLAIVIYIGIRYVHGEAYMANADVKWGYEFNEAAERMGFRDGDRVVAIDGEEIDDVNEIRGK
;
A
#
# COMPACT_ATOMS: atom_id res chain seq x y z
N MET A 1 0.03 -26.83 9.18
CA MET A 1 -0.44 -25.64 9.90
C MET A 1 0.08 -24.34 9.24
N ASP A 2 1.35 -24.28 8.82
CA ASP A 2 1.98 -23.08 8.27
C ASP A 2 1.36 -22.54 6.98
N ILE A 3 0.89 -23.42 6.08
CA ILE A 3 0.25 -22.98 4.81
C ILE A 3 -1.07 -22.25 5.08
N VAL A 4 -1.90 -22.78 5.98
CA VAL A 4 -3.20 -22.16 6.32
C VAL A 4 -2.98 -20.79 6.93
N ILE A 5 -2.01 -20.65 7.85
CA ILE A 5 -1.66 -19.37 8.46
C ILE A 5 -1.20 -18.37 7.39
N LYS A 6 -0.33 -18.79 6.48
CA LYS A 6 0.14 -17.93 5.38
C LYS A 6 -0.98 -17.47 4.45
N ILE A 7 -1.94 -18.35 4.15
CA ILE A 7 -3.12 -18.02 3.35
C ILE A 7 -3.98 -16.98 4.07
N ILE A 8 -4.25 -17.18 5.36
CA ILE A 8 -5.02 -16.20 6.16
C ILE A 8 -4.30 -14.85 6.20
N GLN A 9 -3.00 -14.84 6.47
CA GLN A 9 -2.20 -13.61 6.50
C GLN A 9 -2.21 -12.89 5.16
N PHE A 10 -2.11 -13.63 4.05
CA PHE A 10 -2.20 -13.06 2.71
C PHE A 10 -3.54 -12.35 2.48
N PHE A 11 -4.67 -13.02 2.76
CA PHE A 11 -5.99 -12.41 2.58
C PHE A 11 -6.24 -11.25 3.53
N MET A 12 -5.77 -11.31 4.77
CA MET A 12 -5.87 -10.18 5.70
C MET A 12 -5.08 -8.96 5.20
N SER A 13 -3.85 -9.18 4.72
CA SER A 13 -3.02 -8.10 4.17
C SER A 13 -3.64 -7.49 2.93
N LEU A 14 -4.13 -8.32 2.00
CA LEU A 14 -4.82 -7.87 0.80
C LEU A 14 -6.07 -7.06 1.15
N SER A 15 -6.88 -7.56 2.09
CA SER A 15 -8.09 -6.88 2.54
C SER A 15 -7.81 -5.53 3.16
N LEU A 16 -6.74 -5.41 3.94
CA LEU A 16 -6.32 -4.13 4.52
C LEU A 16 -5.92 -3.14 3.42
N LEU A 17 -5.11 -3.58 2.44
CA LEU A 17 -4.69 -2.74 1.32
C LEU A 17 -5.88 -2.25 0.51
N VAL A 18 -6.84 -3.13 0.19
CA VAL A 18 -8.04 -2.73 -0.55
C VAL A 18 -8.92 -1.81 0.28
N ALA A 19 -9.14 -2.08 1.56
CA ALA A 19 -9.94 -1.21 2.41
C ALA A 19 -9.37 0.22 2.50
N ILE A 20 -8.06 0.36 2.61
CA ILE A 20 -7.37 1.67 2.63
C ILE A 20 -7.44 2.33 1.24
N HIS A 21 -7.33 1.56 0.17
CA HIS A 21 -7.51 2.05 -1.20
C HIS A 21 -8.91 2.64 -1.41
N GLU A 22 -9.96 1.89 -1.09
CA GLU A 22 -11.35 2.34 -1.19
C GLU A 22 -11.64 3.55 -0.30
N PHE A 23 -11.02 3.58 0.87
CA PHE A 23 -11.12 4.72 1.78
C PHE A 23 -10.53 6.00 1.16
N GLY A 24 -9.48 5.88 0.35
CA GLY A 24 -8.93 7.00 -0.42
C GLY A 24 -9.96 7.60 -1.38
N HIS A 25 -10.61 6.78 -2.19
CA HIS A 25 -11.68 7.20 -3.09
C HIS A 25 -12.84 7.84 -2.32
N PHE A 26 -13.25 7.20 -1.22
CA PHE A 26 -14.31 7.69 -0.34
C PHE A 26 -14.01 9.10 0.20
N ILE A 27 -12.82 9.33 0.78
CA ILE A 27 -12.44 10.64 1.33
C ILE A 27 -12.49 11.71 0.25
N MET A 28 -11.86 11.48 -0.90
CA MET A 28 -11.80 12.49 -1.97
C MET A 28 -13.17 12.75 -2.58
N ALA A 29 -14.02 11.75 -2.73
CA ALA A 29 -15.40 11.96 -3.14
C ALA A 29 -16.14 12.89 -2.16
N ARG A 30 -15.97 12.67 -0.84
CA ARG A 30 -16.58 13.51 0.20
C ARG A 30 -16.04 14.95 0.21
N VAL A 31 -14.72 15.12 0.03
CA VAL A 31 -14.08 16.45 -0.06
C VAL A 31 -14.67 17.25 -1.20
N PHE A 32 -14.90 16.63 -2.37
CA PHE A 32 -15.48 17.31 -3.54
C PHE A 32 -17.01 17.30 -3.57
N LYS A 33 -17.66 16.91 -2.47
CA LYS A 33 -19.12 16.85 -2.35
C LYS A 33 -19.74 16.01 -3.47
N ILE A 34 -19.10 14.88 -3.76
CA ILE A 34 -19.65 13.84 -4.62
C ILE A 34 -20.39 12.87 -3.71
N ARG A 35 -21.59 12.48 -4.12
CA ARG A 35 -22.41 11.55 -3.36
C ARG A 35 -21.80 10.15 -3.42
N VAL A 36 -21.58 9.57 -2.24
CA VAL A 36 -21.18 8.17 -2.10
C VAL A 36 -22.41 7.38 -1.68
N GLU A 37 -22.79 6.40 -2.47
CA GLU A 37 -23.98 5.58 -2.24
C GLU A 37 -23.69 4.44 -1.28
N LYS A 38 -22.53 3.75 -1.45
CA LYS A 38 -22.13 2.64 -0.60
C LYS A 38 -20.64 2.71 -0.28
N PHE A 39 -20.29 2.30 0.91
CA PHE A 39 -18.92 2.06 1.34
C PHE A 39 -18.88 0.76 2.14
N TYR A 40 -18.26 -0.25 1.57
CA TYR A 40 -18.20 -1.58 2.15
C TYR A 40 -16.76 -2.03 2.35
N ILE A 41 -16.47 -2.47 3.57
CA ILE A 41 -15.28 -3.22 3.88
C ILE A 41 -15.64 -4.69 3.67
N PHE A 42 -14.90 -5.39 2.86
CA PHE A 42 -15.17 -6.73 2.36
C PHE A 42 -16.38 -6.80 1.42
N PHE A 43 -16.34 -7.78 0.53
CA PHE A 43 -17.47 -8.06 -0.34
C PHE A 43 -18.60 -8.73 0.42
N ASP A 44 -19.81 -8.43 0.00
CA ASP A 44 -21.04 -8.93 0.61
C ASP A 44 -21.95 -9.70 -0.37
N PRO A 45 -21.41 -10.67 -1.17
CA PRO A 45 -22.25 -11.44 -2.05
C PRO A 45 -23.32 -12.15 -1.21
N TRP A 46 -24.58 -11.91 -1.56
CA TRP A 46 -25.81 -12.43 -0.95
C TRP A 46 -26.21 -11.78 0.39
N PHE A 47 -25.29 -11.50 1.32
CA PHE A 47 -25.63 -10.86 2.59
C PHE A 47 -24.46 -10.09 3.19
N SER A 48 -24.78 -9.07 3.99
CA SER A 48 -23.81 -8.30 4.77
C SER A 48 -23.86 -8.75 6.24
N ILE A 49 -22.69 -8.82 6.90
CA ILE A 49 -22.62 -9.09 8.35
C ILE A 49 -23.23 -7.94 9.12
N LEU A 50 -22.90 -6.72 8.72
CA LEU A 50 -23.38 -5.49 9.33
C LEU A 50 -23.64 -4.46 8.25
N LYS A 51 -24.73 -3.71 8.38
CA LYS A 51 -25.00 -2.55 7.53
C LYS A 51 -25.78 -1.49 8.29
N TRP A 52 -25.44 -0.25 8.02
CA TRP A 52 -26.17 0.91 8.54
C TRP A 52 -26.11 2.04 7.52
N LYS A 53 -27.10 2.92 7.58
CA LYS A 53 -27.17 4.08 6.69
C LYS A 53 -26.95 5.36 7.48
N ARG A 54 -26.10 6.25 6.96
CA ARG A 54 -25.89 7.58 7.51
C ARG A 54 -25.89 8.60 6.38
N GLY A 55 -26.93 9.44 6.35
CA GLY A 55 -27.19 10.35 5.24
C GLY A 55 -27.47 9.58 3.95
N ASP A 56 -26.77 9.90 2.87
CA ASP A 56 -26.94 9.28 1.57
C ASP A 56 -26.06 8.01 1.38
N THR A 57 -25.19 7.72 2.36
CA THR A 57 -24.24 6.61 2.26
C THR A 57 -24.69 5.43 3.11
N GLU A 58 -24.72 4.25 2.52
CA GLU A 58 -24.83 2.97 3.19
C GLU A 58 -23.44 2.43 3.48
N TYR A 59 -23.14 2.18 4.74
CA TYR A 59 -21.90 1.57 5.22
C TYR A 59 -22.15 0.11 5.52
N GLY A 60 -21.22 -0.75 5.16
CA GLY A 60 -21.39 -2.17 5.42
C GLY A 60 -20.08 -2.89 5.67
N LEU A 61 -20.22 -4.05 6.32
CA LEU A 61 -19.19 -5.05 6.48
C LEU A 61 -19.66 -6.33 5.80
N GLY A 62 -18.99 -6.70 4.71
CA GLY A 62 -19.21 -7.97 4.05
C GLY A 62 -18.61 -9.13 4.82
N TRP A 63 -18.86 -10.34 4.39
CA TRP A 63 -18.31 -11.56 5.00
C TRP A 63 -17.09 -12.10 4.26
N LEU A 64 -16.87 -11.69 3.01
CA LEU A 64 -15.83 -12.23 2.15
C LEU A 64 -14.60 -11.30 2.14
N PRO A 65 -13.50 -11.67 2.82
CA PRO A 65 -12.32 -10.80 2.97
C PRO A 65 -11.42 -10.79 1.72
N LEU A 66 -12.01 -10.60 0.55
CA LEU A 66 -11.29 -10.51 -0.73
C LEU A 66 -11.14 -9.07 -1.24
N GLY A 67 -11.58 -8.09 -0.46
CA GLY A 67 -11.55 -6.68 -0.83
C GLY A 67 -12.72 -5.92 -0.25
N GLY A 68 -12.96 -4.71 -0.72
CA GLY A 68 -14.11 -3.88 -0.41
C GLY A 68 -14.53 -3.13 -1.66
N TYR A 69 -15.51 -2.24 -1.53
CA TYR A 69 -15.90 -1.38 -2.64
C TYR A 69 -16.50 -0.06 -2.16
N VAL A 70 -16.33 0.97 -2.96
CA VAL A 70 -17.00 2.25 -2.81
C VAL A 70 -17.84 2.54 -4.04
N LYS A 71 -19.15 2.72 -3.88
CA LYS A 71 -20.05 3.11 -4.96
C LYS A 71 -20.22 4.63 -4.95
N ILE A 72 -19.60 5.28 -5.93
CA ILE A 72 -19.64 6.74 -6.13
C ILE A 72 -20.67 7.07 -7.21
N ALA A 73 -21.58 7.98 -6.91
CA ALA A 73 -22.63 8.38 -7.85
C ALA A 73 -22.05 8.95 -9.15
N GLY A 74 -22.53 8.45 -10.28
CA GLY A 74 -22.10 8.88 -11.61
C GLY A 74 -20.69 8.41 -12.01
N MET A 75 -20.13 7.42 -11.32
CA MET A 75 -18.90 6.73 -11.66
C MET A 75 -19.24 5.26 -11.99
N ILE A 76 -18.65 4.72 -13.04
CA ILE A 76 -18.71 3.28 -13.30
C ILE A 76 -17.65 2.64 -12.41
N ASP A 77 -18.11 1.89 -11.44
CA ASP A 77 -17.30 1.13 -10.50
C ASP A 77 -17.21 -0.35 -10.90
N GLU A 78 -16.65 -1.15 -10.06
CA GLU A 78 -16.50 -2.60 -10.25
C GLU A 78 -17.85 -3.33 -10.39
N SER A 79 -18.97 -2.72 -9.96
CA SER A 79 -20.31 -3.28 -10.12
C SER A 79 -20.83 -3.19 -11.57
N MET A 80 -20.13 -2.45 -12.46
CA MET A 80 -20.51 -2.22 -13.86
C MET A 80 -21.95 -1.70 -14.03
N ASP A 81 -22.48 -0.98 -13.05
CA ASP A 81 -23.82 -0.40 -13.09
C ASP A 81 -23.87 0.78 -14.07
N THR A 82 -24.14 0.46 -15.35
CA THR A 82 -24.25 1.48 -16.40
C THR A 82 -25.62 2.15 -16.46
N GLU A 83 -26.61 1.67 -15.71
CA GLU A 83 -27.97 2.25 -15.74
C GLU A 83 -27.99 3.68 -15.20
N GLN A 84 -27.18 3.98 -14.20
CA GLN A 84 -27.03 5.34 -13.68
C GLN A 84 -26.55 6.33 -14.75
N MET A 85 -25.82 5.87 -15.75
CA MET A 85 -25.28 6.74 -16.80
C MET A 85 -26.34 7.19 -17.81
N LYS A 86 -27.48 6.53 -17.85
CA LYS A 86 -28.60 6.90 -18.72
C LYS A 86 -29.45 8.07 -18.16
N ALA A 87 -29.37 8.28 -16.85
CA ALA A 87 -30.11 9.34 -16.17
C ALA A 87 -29.46 10.72 -16.39
N PRO A 88 -30.20 11.83 -16.31
CA PRO A 88 -29.65 13.18 -16.34
C PRO A 88 -28.58 13.39 -15.28
N VAL A 89 -27.51 14.12 -15.65
CA VAL A 89 -26.38 14.39 -14.75
C VAL A 89 -26.82 15.27 -13.59
N LYS A 90 -26.54 14.86 -12.34
CA LYS A 90 -26.78 15.64 -11.15
C LYS A 90 -25.51 16.35 -10.68
N PRO A 91 -25.60 17.52 -10.03
CA PRO A 91 -24.42 18.28 -9.57
C PRO A 91 -23.56 17.57 -8.52
N ASP A 92 -24.13 16.62 -7.82
CA ASP A 92 -23.48 15.78 -6.78
C ASP A 92 -22.87 14.50 -7.33
N GLU A 93 -22.81 14.32 -8.65
CA GLU A 93 -22.24 13.15 -9.30
C GLU A 93 -20.79 13.38 -9.72
N PHE A 94 -20.01 12.30 -9.79
CA PHE A 94 -18.62 12.30 -10.25
C PHE A 94 -18.47 12.90 -11.65
N ARG A 95 -19.34 12.53 -12.59
CA ARG A 95 -19.32 13.03 -13.98
C ARG A 95 -19.63 14.52 -14.12
N ALA A 96 -20.24 15.14 -13.10
CA ALA A 96 -20.51 16.59 -13.08
C ALA A 96 -19.30 17.41 -12.66
N LYS A 97 -18.25 16.78 -12.11
CA LYS A 97 -17.09 17.47 -11.57
C LYS A 97 -16.05 17.76 -12.66
N PRO A 98 -15.26 18.84 -12.50
CA PRO A 98 -14.17 19.15 -13.42
C PRO A 98 -13.12 18.04 -13.44
N ALA A 99 -12.37 17.93 -14.55
CA ALA A 99 -11.45 16.84 -14.80
C ALA A 99 -10.41 16.64 -13.69
N TRP A 100 -9.87 17.72 -13.12
CA TRP A 100 -8.87 17.64 -12.05
C TRP A 100 -9.43 17.03 -10.75
N GLN A 101 -10.70 17.31 -10.39
CA GLN A 101 -11.34 16.67 -9.23
C GLN A 101 -11.56 15.19 -9.48
N ARG A 102 -12.03 14.83 -10.68
CA ARG A 102 -12.19 13.44 -11.07
C ARG A 102 -10.86 12.67 -11.03
N PHE A 103 -9.79 13.30 -11.52
CA PHE A 103 -8.44 12.75 -11.46
C PHE A 103 -8.00 12.48 -10.01
N LEU A 104 -8.19 13.46 -9.12
CA LEU A 104 -7.83 13.30 -7.71
C LEU A 104 -8.64 12.20 -7.02
N VAL A 105 -9.93 12.06 -7.31
CA VAL A 105 -10.73 10.94 -6.80
C VAL A 105 -10.17 9.61 -7.29
N MET A 106 -9.83 9.50 -8.59
CA MET A 106 -9.33 8.25 -9.16
C MET A 106 -7.95 7.83 -8.61
N ILE A 107 -7.05 8.80 -8.39
CA ILE A 107 -5.69 8.48 -7.89
C ILE A 107 -5.65 8.28 -6.37
N ALA A 108 -6.67 8.74 -5.64
CA ALA A 108 -6.68 8.77 -4.18
C ALA A 108 -6.46 7.40 -3.54
N GLY A 109 -7.00 6.33 -4.13
CA GLY A 109 -6.78 4.98 -3.64
C GLY A 109 -5.31 4.59 -3.64
N VAL A 110 -4.61 4.84 -4.75
CA VAL A 110 -3.16 4.55 -4.88
C VAL A 110 -2.35 5.41 -3.91
N VAL A 111 -2.69 6.70 -3.79
CA VAL A 111 -2.00 7.61 -2.86
C VAL A 111 -2.14 7.13 -1.41
N MET A 112 -3.32 6.66 -1.00
CA MET A 112 -3.54 6.13 0.34
C MET A 112 -2.71 4.86 0.60
N ASN A 113 -2.56 3.98 -0.38
CA ASN A 113 -1.69 2.81 -0.25
C ASN A 113 -0.21 3.19 -0.12
N ILE A 114 0.26 4.21 -0.84
CA ILE A 114 1.62 4.75 -0.69
C ILE A 114 1.81 5.32 0.72
N LEU A 115 0.86 6.11 1.22
CA LEU A 115 0.90 6.65 2.57
C LEU A 115 0.93 5.54 3.63
N LEU A 116 0.11 4.50 3.45
CA LEU A 116 0.13 3.32 4.33
C LEU A 116 1.50 2.64 4.32
N ALA A 117 2.10 2.45 3.13
CA ALA A 117 3.43 1.85 3.02
C ALA A 117 4.49 2.66 3.76
N ILE A 118 4.46 3.99 3.63
CA ILE A 118 5.37 4.90 4.35
C ILE A 118 5.19 4.75 5.87
N VAL A 119 3.93 4.75 6.35
CA VAL A 119 3.63 4.61 7.79
C VAL A 119 4.13 3.27 8.32
N ILE A 120 3.88 2.18 7.60
CA ILE A 120 4.36 0.84 7.97
C ILE A 120 5.88 0.81 7.99
N TYR A 121 6.55 1.37 6.97
CA TYR A 121 8.01 1.41 6.90
C TYR A 121 8.62 2.18 8.07
N ILE A 122 8.09 3.38 8.37
CA ILE A 122 8.51 4.18 9.52
C ILE A 122 8.32 3.39 10.82
N GLY A 123 7.17 2.70 10.99
CA GLY A 123 6.89 1.88 12.15
C GLY A 123 7.89 0.72 12.32
N ILE A 124 8.22 0.03 11.24
CA ILE A 124 9.21 -1.05 11.25
C ILE A 124 10.59 -0.50 11.64
N ARG A 125 11.00 0.62 11.04
CA ARG A 125 12.30 1.27 11.35
C ARG A 125 12.36 1.75 12.78
N TYR A 126 11.26 2.30 13.31
CA TYR A 126 11.20 2.76 14.70
C TYR A 126 11.31 1.61 15.70
N VAL A 127 10.66 0.47 15.42
CA VAL A 127 10.63 -0.69 16.36
C VAL A 127 11.90 -1.53 16.25
N HIS A 128 12.42 -1.77 15.05
CA HIS A 128 13.54 -2.70 14.82
C HIS A 128 14.88 -1.99 14.61
N GLY A 129 14.86 -0.66 14.44
CA GLY A 129 16.06 0.10 14.11
C GLY A 129 16.59 -0.20 12.71
N GLU A 130 17.86 0.10 12.49
CA GLU A 130 18.59 -0.30 11.29
C GLU A 130 19.30 -1.62 11.56
N ALA A 131 19.03 -2.63 10.74
CA ALA A 131 19.86 -3.81 10.72
C ALA A 131 21.18 -3.45 10.03
N TYR A 132 22.27 -3.48 10.76
CA TYR A 132 23.61 -3.40 10.20
C TYR A 132 24.32 -4.74 10.38
N MET A 133 25.21 -5.06 9.48
CA MET A 133 26.09 -6.20 9.62
C MET A 133 27.45 -5.69 10.13
N ALA A 134 27.78 -6.03 11.34
CA ALA A 134 29.08 -5.70 11.87
C ALA A 134 30.17 -6.37 11.03
N ASN A 135 31.19 -5.60 10.65
CA ASN A 135 32.33 -6.12 9.89
C ASN A 135 33.03 -7.30 10.61
N ALA A 136 32.96 -7.29 11.95
CA ALA A 136 33.46 -8.39 12.78
C ALA A 136 32.73 -9.73 12.56
N ASP A 137 31.43 -9.67 12.18
CA ASP A 137 30.58 -10.84 11.99
C ASP A 137 30.71 -11.47 10.60
N VAL A 138 31.44 -10.84 9.67
CA VAL A 138 31.71 -11.37 8.34
C VAL A 138 32.71 -12.53 8.44
N LYS A 139 32.21 -13.76 8.63
CA LYS A 139 33.07 -14.95 8.90
C LYS A 139 33.90 -15.40 7.71
N TRP A 140 33.38 -15.21 6.49
CA TRP A 140 33.95 -15.76 5.26
C TRP A 140 34.64 -14.72 4.38
N GLY A 141 34.75 -13.46 4.87
CA GLY A 141 35.23 -12.33 4.07
C GLY A 141 34.24 -11.85 3.01
N TYR A 142 34.73 -11.01 2.10
CA TYR A 142 33.93 -10.44 1.01
C TYR A 142 34.21 -11.16 -0.30
N GLU A 143 33.23 -11.14 -1.19
CA GLU A 143 33.40 -11.51 -2.60
C GLU A 143 33.63 -10.23 -3.40
N PHE A 144 34.68 -10.23 -4.20
CA PHE A 144 35.13 -9.05 -4.95
C PHE A 144 34.85 -9.20 -6.45
N ASN A 145 34.54 -8.08 -7.09
CA ASN A 145 34.38 -8.05 -8.54
C ASN A 145 35.76 -8.02 -9.24
N GLU A 146 35.79 -8.27 -10.56
CA GLU A 146 37.01 -8.27 -11.35
C GLU A 146 37.86 -6.98 -11.21
N ALA A 147 37.23 -5.83 -10.97
CA ALA A 147 37.96 -4.56 -10.81
C ALA A 147 38.74 -4.53 -9.49
N ALA A 148 38.15 -5.01 -8.41
CA ALA A 148 38.81 -5.10 -7.12
C ALA A 148 39.88 -6.19 -7.10
N GLU A 149 39.66 -7.32 -7.80
CA GLU A 149 40.67 -8.36 -7.96
C GLU A 149 41.91 -7.84 -8.71
N ARG A 150 41.74 -6.99 -9.74
CA ARG A 150 42.83 -6.33 -10.45
C ARG A 150 43.62 -5.35 -9.58
N MET A 151 43.02 -4.82 -8.51
CA MET A 151 43.67 -3.99 -7.50
C MET A 151 44.36 -4.82 -6.40
N GLY A 152 44.24 -6.16 -6.45
CA GLY A 152 44.91 -7.06 -5.54
C GLY A 152 44.09 -7.68 -4.45
N PHE A 153 42.78 -7.35 -4.39
CA PHE A 153 41.84 -7.98 -3.47
C PHE A 153 41.54 -9.43 -3.90
N ARG A 154 41.23 -10.28 -2.94
CA ARG A 154 40.86 -11.70 -3.18
C ARG A 154 39.62 -12.04 -2.44
N ASP A 155 38.82 -12.93 -3.00
CA ASP A 155 37.65 -13.46 -2.28
C ASP A 155 38.09 -14.08 -0.94
N GLY A 156 37.36 -13.71 0.10
CA GLY A 156 37.69 -14.05 1.48
C GLY A 156 38.50 -13.00 2.24
N ASP A 157 39.02 -11.96 1.56
CA ASP A 157 39.64 -10.83 2.26
C ASP A 157 38.60 -10.03 3.05
N ARG A 158 39.05 -9.39 4.12
CA ARG A 158 38.23 -8.49 4.95
C ARG A 158 38.76 -7.07 4.88
N VAL A 159 37.87 -6.15 4.55
CA VAL A 159 38.19 -4.71 4.57
C VAL A 159 38.08 -4.24 6.03
N VAL A 160 39.21 -4.00 6.68
CA VAL A 160 39.25 -3.59 8.11
C VAL A 160 39.28 -2.09 8.30
N ALA A 161 39.80 -1.35 7.33
CA ALA A 161 39.86 0.11 7.35
C ALA A 161 39.89 0.69 5.93
N ILE A 162 39.36 1.88 5.73
CA ILE A 162 39.46 2.69 4.53
C ILE A 162 40.09 4.05 4.93
N ASP A 163 41.11 4.47 4.24
CA ASP A 163 41.83 5.73 4.52
C ASP A 163 42.27 5.91 5.99
N GLY A 164 42.51 4.79 6.68
CA GLY A 164 42.95 4.79 8.07
C GLY A 164 41.81 4.83 9.10
N GLU A 165 40.55 4.89 8.67
CA GLU A 165 39.38 4.77 9.53
C GLU A 165 38.92 3.30 9.56
N GLU A 166 38.76 2.76 10.78
CA GLU A 166 38.21 1.41 10.97
C GLU A 166 36.75 1.37 10.47
N ILE A 167 36.34 0.23 9.91
CA ILE A 167 34.99 0.01 9.41
C ILE A 167 34.28 -0.95 10.37
N ASP A 168 33.25 -0.44 11.03
CA ASP A 168 32.39 -1.23 11.89
C ASP A 168 31.19 -1.81 11.17
N ASP A 169 30.62 -1.11 10.17
CA ASP A 169 29.47 -1.53 9.38
C ASP A 169 29.87 -1.84 7.92
N VAL A 170 29.49 -3.02 7.45
CA VAL A 170 29.67 -3.43 6.05
C VAL A 170 29.10 -2.43 5.04
N ASN A 171 28.02 -1.72 5.41
CA ASN A 171 27.39 -0.72 4.56
C ASN A 171 28.26 0.53 4.32
N GLU A 172 29.20 0.83 5.22
CA GLU A 172 30.12 1.96 5.08
C GLU A 172 31.06 1.78 3.90
N ILE A 173 31.39 0.53 3.53
CA ILE A 173 32.25 0.20 2.39
C ILE A 173 31.64 0.70 1.06
N ARG A 174 30.31 0.80 0.98
CA ARG A 174 29.62 1.27 -0.23
C ARG A 174 29.53 2.79 -0.35
N GLY A 175 29.73 3.50 0.74
CA GLY A 175 29.55 4.95 0.80
C GLY A 175 30.84 5.77 0.73
N LYS A 176 31.97 5.12 0.91
CA LYS A 176 33.32 5.71 0.79
C LYS A 176 33.96 5.26 -0.52
#